data_557eb7f725bb2dcb70ceef478848f8a8
#
_entry.id   557eb7f725bb2dcb70ceef478848f8a8
#
_cell.length_a   1.000
_cell.length_b   1.000
_cell.length_c   1.000
_cell.angle_alpha   90.00
_cell.angle_beta   90.00
_cell.angle_gamma   90.00
#
_symmetry.space_group_name_H-M   'P 1'
#
loop_
_entity.id
_entity.type
_entity.pdbx_description
1 polymer ?
#
loop_
_entity_poly.entity_id
_entity_poly.type
_entity_poly.pdbx_seq_one_letter_code
_entity_poly.pdbx_strand_id
1 'polypeptide(L)'
;MSGNLKEETYTQWREHMPLVKLTEVCHNSTLTTQQDYTLREVFVNPEHVVMIREEARMQKLNEQGALPNDLDHSHRFTKLTINRGHTGTEIVVVGAPSIIENTLNTKKGLIKG
;
A
#
# COMPACT_ATOMS: atom_id res chain seq x y z
N MET A 1 9.32 -27.53 -19.26
CA MET A 1 7.92 -27.73 -18.89
C MET A 1 7.63 -27.33 -17.46
N SER A 2 8.57 -27.52 -16.57
CA SER A 2 8.35 -27.16 -15.18
C SER A 2 8.09 -25.66 -15.01
N GLY A 3 8.62 -24.82 -15.90
CA GLY A 3 8.37 -23.39 -15.83
C GLY A 3 6.93 -23.03 -16.08
N ASN A 4 6.26 -23.77 -16.98
CA ASN A 4 4.86 -23.50 -17.27
C ASN A 4 3.96 -23.82 -16.08
N LEU A 5 4.27 -24.89 -15.38
CA LEU A 5 3.50 -25.23 -14.18
C LEU A 5 3.63 -24.15 -13.12
N LYS A 6 4.81 -23.60 -12.99
CA LYS A 6 5.05 -22.55 -12.03
C LYS A 6 4.23 -21.30 -12.36
N GLU A 7 4.21 -20.96 -13.64
CA GLU A 7 3.45 -19.79 -14.09
C GLU A 7 1.96 -19.97 -13.88
N GLU A 8 1.45 -21.17 -14.18
CA GLU A 8 0.02 -21.44 -13.98
C GLU A 8 -0.35 -21.33 -12.51
N THR A 9 0.48 -21.87 -11.63
CA THR A 9 0.21 -21.80 -10.20
C THR A 9 0.18 -20.36 -9.72
N TYR A 10 1.12 -19.56 -10.21
CA TYR A 10 1.17 -18.16 -9.82
C TYR A 10 -0.06 -17.39 -10.30
N THR A 11 -0.48 -17.64 -11.53
CA THR A 11 -1.66 -16.98 -12.08
C THR A 11 -2.91 -17.36 -11.31
N GLN A 12 -3.08 -18.63 -10.98
CA GLN A 12 -4.23 -19.09 -10.21
C GLN A 12 -4.27 -18.46 -8.84
N TRP A 13 -3.10 -18.34 -8.22
CA TRP A 13 -3.02 -17.72 -6.91
C TRP A 13 -3.47 -16.26 -6.96
N ARG A 14 -3.06 -15.53 -7.99
CA ARG A 14 -3.46 -14.13 -8.13
C ARG A 14 -4.94 -13.97 -8.40
N GLU A 15 -5.54 -14.90 -9.12
CA GLU A 15 -6.98 -14.85 -9.38
C GLU A 15 -7.77 -15.09 -8.11
N HIS A 16 -7.31 -16.02 -7.26
CA HIS A 16 -8.00 -16.33 -6.03
C HIS A 16 -7.78 -15.27 -4.96
N MET A 17 -6.65 -14.62 -4.98
CA MET A 17 -6.25 -13.64 -3.96
C MET A 17 -5.71 -12.39 -4.66
N PRO A 18 -6.62 -11.62 -5.28
CA PRO A 18 -6.18 -10.46 -6.04
C PRO A 18 -5.50 -9.45 -5.13
N LEU A 19 -4.34 -9.00 -5.54
CA LEU A 19 -3.58 -8.03 -4.79
C LEU A 19 -3.77 -6.65 -5.40
N VAL A 20 -3.76 -5.64 -4.56
CA VAL A 20 -3.89 -4.26 -4.96
C VAL A 20 -2.54 -3.60 -4.81
N LYS A 21 -2.07 -2.95 -5.87
CA LYS A 21 -0.80 -2.24 -5.84
C LYS A 21 -1.03 -0.85 -5.27
N LEU A 22 -0.27 -0.52 -4.24
CA LEU A 22 -0.29 0.79 -3.61
C LEU A 22 1.13 1.29 -3.48
N THR A 23 1.28 2.56 -3.19
CA THR A 23 2.59 3.15 -2.95
C THR A 23 2.77 3.39 -1.47
N GLU A 24 3.70 2.67 -0.88
CA GLU A 24 3.95 2.75 0.55
C GLU A 24 5.01 3.78 0.85
N VAL A 25 4.80 4.53 1.93
CA VAL A 25 5.80 5.47 2.45
C VAL A 25 6.58 4.75 3.53
N CYS A 26 7.87 4.57 3.30
CA CYS A 26 8.73 3.83 4.21
C CYS A 26 9.70 4.78 4.88
N HIS A 27 9.84 4.63 6.19
CA HIS A 27 10.83 5.40 6.93
C HIS A 27 12.20 4.80 6.70
N ASN A 28 13.14 5.64 6.30
CA ASN A 28 14.51 5.21 6.05
C ASN A 28 15.32 5.45 7.31
N SER A 29 15.71 4.38 7.98
CA SER A 29 16.45 4.48 9.23
C SER A 29 17.95 4.60 9.03
N THR A 30 18.43 4.59 7.78
CA THR A 30 19.85 4.71 7.51
C THR A 30 20.30 6.15 7.71
N LEU A 31 21.28 6.34 8.56
CA LEU A 31 21.74 7.68 8.90
C LEU A 31 22.55 8.36 7.79
N THR A 32 22.96 7.61 6.79
CA THR A 32 23.80 8.14 5.74
C THR A 32 23.02 8.83 4.63
N THR A 33 21.70 8.73 4.61
CA THR A 33 20.90 9.38 3.59
C THR A 33 20.34 10.68 4.12
N GLN A 34 20.17 11.63 3.22
CA GLN A 34 19.56 12.91 3.57
C GLN A 34 18.05 12.84 3.53
N GLN A 35 17.52 11.76 2.99
CA GLN A 35 16.09 11.60 2.83
C GLN A 35 15.58 10.59 3.86
N ASP A 36 14.69 11.06 4.74
CA ASP A 36 14.19 10.22 5.81
C ASP A 36 13.13 9.22 5.34
N TYR A 37 12.51 9.49 4.18
CA TYR A 37 11.41 8.66 3.69
C TYR A 37 11.64 8.27 2.26
N THR A 38 11.23 7.06 1.92
CA THR A 38 11.27 6.57 0.54
C THR A 38 9.92 6.00 0.17
N LEU A 39 9.66 5.91 -1.14
CA LEU A 39 8.43 5.34 -1.65
C LEU A 39 8.71 3.98 -2.26
N ARG A 40 7.85 3.01 -1.97
CA ARG A 40 7.99 1.68 -2.53
C ARG A 40 6.63 1.14 -2.95
N GLU A 41 6.63 0.34 -3.99
CA GLU A 41 5.42 -0.38 -4.35
C GLU A 41 5.15 -1.46 -3.31
N VAL A 42 3.87 -1.61 -2.97
CA VAL A 42 3.45 -2.70 -2.09
C VAL A 42 2.19 -3.30 -2.65
N PHE A 43 2.07 -4.60 -2.57
CA PHE A 43 0.88 -5.33 -3.01
C PHE A 43 0.16 -5.84 -1.78
N VAL A 44 -1.09 -5.44 -1.65
CA VAL A 44 -1.88 -5.68 -0.44
C VAL A 44 -3.09 -6.52 -0.79
N ASN A 45 -3.38 -7.51 0.04
CA ASN A 45 -4.61 -8.29 -0.08
C ASN A 45 -5.73 -7.53 0.60
N PRO A 46 -6.75 -7.07 -0.15
CA PRO A 46 -7.83 -6.28 0.44
C PRO A 46 -8.57 -7.01 1.55
N GLU A 47 -8.58 -8.34 1.50
CA GLU A 47 -9.27 -9.15 2.52
C GLU A 47 -8.60 -9.04 3.88
N HIS A 48 -7.33 -8.65 3.92
CA HIS A 48 -6.60 -8.56 5.17
C HIS A 48 -6.59 -7.15 5.76
N VAL A 49 -7.14 -6.18 5.04
CA VAL A 49 -7.21 -4.81 5.54
C VAL A 49 -8.39 -4.68 6.46
N VAL A 50 -8.15 -4.38 7.72
CA VAL A 50 -9.20 -4.30 8.71
C VAL A 50 -9.60 -2.88 9.06
N MET A 51 -8.74 -1.90 8.77
CA MET A 51 -9.06 -0.52 9.06
C MET A 51 -8.19 0.40 8.20
N ILE A 52 -8.78 1.50 7.76
CA ILE A 52 -8.02 2.56 7.12
C ILE A 52 -8.40 3.88 7.78
N ARG A 53 -7.43 4.77 7.87
CA ARG A 53 -7.68 6.10 8.41
C ARG A 53 -6.71 7.08 7.79
N GLU A 54 -7.07 8.35 7.81
CA GLU A 54 -6.22 9.39 7.27
C GLU A 54 -4.97 9.54 8.13
N GLU A 55 -3.81 9.72 7.47
CA GLU A 55 -2.54 9.94 8.15
C GLU A 55 -2.13 11.38 7.92
N ALA A 56 -2.65 12.26 8.76
CA ALA A 56 -2.42 13.70 8.60
C ALA A 56 -0.97 14.09 8.90
N ARG A 57 -0.30 13.33 9.75
CA ARG A 57 1.10 13.62 10.07
C ARG A 57 1.98 13.51 8.84
N MET A 58 1.74 12.48 8.03
CA MET A 58 2.54 12.29 6.82
C MET A 58 2.24 13.39 5.81
N GLN A 59 0.99 13.86 5.76
CA GLN A 59 0.65 14.97 4.89
C GLN A 59 1.45 16.21 5.24
N LYS A 60 1.57 16.51 6.53
CA LYS A 60 2.36 17.65 6.97
C LYS A 60 3.83 17.52 6.61
N LEU A 61 4.37 16.32 6.76
CA LEU A 61 5.76 16.06 6.40
C LEU A 61 5.97 16.25 4.91
N ASN A 62 5.00 15.85 4.11
CA ASN A 62 5.09 16.05 2.67
C ASN A 62 5.06 17.53 2.31
N GLU A 63 4.22 18.30 2.98
CA GLU A 63 4.14 19.74 2.76
C GLU A 63 5.44 20.43 3.14
N GLN A 64 6.17 19.88 4.09
CA GLN A 64 7.44 20.43 4.53
C GLN A 64 8.62 19.96 3.69
N GLY A 65 8.37 19.14 2.68
CA GLY A 65 9.42 18.66 1.80
C GLY A 65 10.22 17.50 2.33
N ALA A 66 9.73 16.81 3.36
CA ALA A 66 10.44 15.68 3.95
C ALA A 66 10.36 14.40 3.10
N LEU A 67 9.44 14.35 2.15
CA LEU A 67 9.26 13.20 1.30
C LEU A 67 9.93 13.45 -0.07
N PRO A 68 10.05 12.40 -0.91
CA PRO A 68 10.68 12.56 -2.22
C PRO A 68 10.02 13.64 -3.07
N ASN A 69 10.83 14.32 -3.87
CA ASN A 69 10.39 15.49 -4.63
C ASN A 69 9.40 15.17 -5.73
N ASP A 70 9.31 13.92 -6.17
CA ASP A 70 8.33 13.56 -7.19
C ASP A 70 6.92 13.47 -6.65
N LEU A 71 6.73 13.61 -5.34
CA LEU A 71 5.39 13.71 -4.77
C LEU A 71 4.92 15.14 -4.76
N ASP A 72 3.69 15.33 -5.22
CA ASP A 72 3.03 16.62 -5.12
C ASP A 72 2.72 16.91 -3.65
N HIS A 73 2.92 18.14 -3.23
CA HIS A 73 2.67 18.53 -1.84
C HIS A 73 1.20 18.44 -1.45
N SER A 74 0.31 18.33 -2.42
CA SER A 74 -1.12 18.21 -2.16
C SER A 74 -1.56 16.77 -1.88
N HIS A 75 -0.68 15.79 -2.04
CA HIS A 75 -1.03 14.40 -1.77
C HIS A 75 -1.42 14.19 -0.32
N ARG A 76 -2.43 13.37 -0.14
CA ARG A 76 -2.86 12.93 1.19
C ARG A 76 -2.41 11.50 1.39
N PHE A 77 -2.51 11.01 2.61
CA PHE A 77 -1.96 9.72 2.98
C PHE A 77 -2.94 8.95 3.84
N THR A 78 -2.89 7.64 3.74
CA THR A 78 -3.78 6.75 4.48
C THR A 78 -2.95 5.72 5.22
N LYS A 79 -3.31 5.48 6.48
CA LYS A 79 -2.73 4.40 7.27
C LYS A 79 -3.64 3.18 7.15
N LEU A 80 -3.07 2.06 6.71
CA LEU A 80 -3.77 0.79 6.61
C LEU A 80 -3.34 -0.10 7.77
N THR A 81 -4.31 -0.70 8.43
CA THR A 81 -4.04 -1.75 9.41
C THR A 81 -4.34 -3.08 8.77
N ILE A 82 -3.33 -3.93 8.70
CA ILE A 82 -3.42 -5.23 8.04
C ILE A 82 -3.30 -6.30 9.12
N ASN A 83 -4.26 -7.22 9.13
CA ASN A 83 -4.27 -8.31 10.09
C ASN A 83 -3.79 -9.58 9.41
N ARG A 84 -2.71 -10.14 9.94
CA ARG A 84 -2.13 -11.37 9.40
C ARG A 84 -2.11 -12.44 10.48
N GLY A 85 -3.30 -12.81 10.93
CA GLY A 85 -3.43 -13.80 11.99
C GLY A 85 -3.23 -13.16 13.35
N HIS A 86 -2.13 -13.49 14.02
CA HIS A 86 -1.90 -13.03 15.39
C HIS A 86 -1.33 -11.63 15.49
N THR A 87 -0.76 -11.14 14.39
CA THR A 87 -0.10 -9.83 14.41
C THR A 87 -0.75 -8.87 13.44
N GLY A 88 -0.94 -7.64 13.90
CA GLY A 88 -1.37 -6.57 13.03
C GLY A 88 -0.16 -5.76 12.58
N THR A 89 -0.21 -5.29 11.35
CA THR A 89 0.84 -4.45 10.78
C THR A 89 0.20 -3.19 10.25
N GLU A 90 0.85 -2.06 10.46
CA GLU A 90 0.38 -0.79 9.91
C GLU A 90 1.33 -0.30 8.86
N ILE A 91 0.79 0.15 7.72
CA ILE A 91 1.59 0.79 6.69
C ILE A 91 0.91 2.09 6.30
N VAL A 92 1.71 3.02 5.80
CA VAL A 92 1.19 4.30 5.30
C VAL A 92 1.36 4.30 3.79
N VAL A 93 0.29 4.65 3.08
CA VAL A 93 0.31 4.67 1.63
C VAL A 93 -0.11 6.03 1.12
N VAL A 94 0.30 6.34 -0.10
CA VAL A 94 -0.04 7.59 -0.78
C VAL A 94 -1.49 7.50 -1.26
N GLY A 95 -2.27 8.52 -0.96
CA GLY A 95 -3.66 8.62 -1.40
C GLY A 95 -4.59 8.90 -0.23
N ALA A 96 -5.66 9.64 -0.51
CA ALA A 96 -6.66 9.94 0.51
C ALA A 96 -7.43 8.67 0.86
N PRO A 97 -7.97 8.58 2.09
CA PRO A 97 -8.70 7.37 2.49
C PRO A 97 -9.82 6.97 1.54
N SER A 98 -10.55 7.94 1.00
CA SER A 98 -11.64 7.62 0.08
C SER A 98 -11.12 6.98 -1.21
N ILE A 99 -9.98 7.43 -1.69
CA ILE A 99 -9.36 6.86 -2.88
C ILE A 99 -8.90 5.43 -2.60
N ILE A 100 -8.25 5.23 -1.45
CA ILE A 100 -7.75 3.92 -1.07
C ILE A 100 -8.91 2.96 -0.86
N GLU A 101 -9.96 3.41 -0.18
CA GLU A 101 -11.15 2.58 0.04
C GLU A 101 -11.73 2.13 -1.28
N ASN A 102 -11.87 3.05 -2.22
CA ASN A 102 -12.44 2.74 -3.52
C ASN A 102 -11.58 1.74 -4.27
N THR A 103 -10.27 1.91 -4.23
CA THR A 103 -9.36 0.99 -4.90
C THR A 103 -9.47 -0.41 -4.32
N LEU A 104 -9.53 -0.53 -3.01
CA LEU A 104 -9.65 -1.84 -2.36
C LEU A 104 -11.00 -2.48 -2.67
N ASN A 105 -12.06 -1.70 -2.64
CA ASN A 105 -13.41 -2.22 -2.87
C ASN A 105 -13.65 -2.60 -4.32
N THR A 106 -13.03 -1.89 -5.25
CA THR A 106 -13.16 -2.21 -6.66
C THR A 106 -12.66 -3.62 -6.94
N LYS A 107 -11.53 -3.99 -6.33
CA LYS A 107 -11.01 -5.34 -6.50
C LYS A 107 -11.93 -6.38 -5.88
N LYS A 108 -12.49 -6.07 -4.70
CA LYS A 108 -13.44 -6.98 -4.08
C LYS A 108 -14.72 -7.10 -4.91
N GLY A 109 -15.16 -5.99 -5.49
CA GLY A 109 -16.35 -5.98 -6.32
C GLY A 109 -16.21 -6.86 -7.54
N LEU A 110 -15.04 -6.90 -8.15
CA LEU A 110 -14.78 -7.76 -9.29
C LEU A 110 -14.93 -9.24 -8.93
N ILE A 111 -14.56 -9.59 -7.72
CA ILE A 111 -14.69 -10.95 -7.24
C ILE A 111 -16.14 -11.33 -7.09
N LYS A 112 -16.94 -10.42 -6.60
CA LYS A 112 -18.37 -10.67 -6.39
C LYS A 112 -19.12 -10.78 -7.70
N GLY A 113 -18.70 -10.05 -8.68
CA GLY A 113 -19.32 -10.07 -9.99
C GLY A 113 -19.01 -11.36 -10.70
#